data_07cbb57214f4b48d47d6928de464f264
#
_entry.id   07cbb57214f4b48d47d6928de464f264
#
_cell.length_a   1.000
_cell.length_b   1.000
_cell.length_c   1.000
_cell.angle_alpha   90.00
_cell.angle_beta   90.00
_cell.angle_gamma   90.00
#
_symmetry.space_group_name_H-M   'P 1'
#
loop_
_entity.id
_entity.type
_entity.pdbx_description
1 polymer ?
#
loop_
_entity_poly.entity_id
_entity_poly.type
_entity_poly.pdbx_seq_one_letter_code
_entity_poly.pdbx_strand_id
1 'polypeptide(L)'
;MTTATQFLTDDHRDCDALWAEVERAADDAPAAELRAGFERFSAAMARHFDFEEAVLFPAFEAATGMTQGGPTFVMRSEHQQMRRVLDGMAAAMAAGERQALLDAGDTLLMLVQQHNVKEEHMLYPACDAHLGQGWGALQGRFPATR
;
A
#
# COMPACT_ATOMS: atom_id res chain seq x y z
N MET A 1 21.51 -6.98 1.58
CA MET A 1 20.49 -6.10 2.19
C MET A 1 19.90 -5.21 1.12
N THR A 2 18.59 -5.12 1.08
CA THR A 2 17.90 -4.30 0.08
C THR A 2 17.83 -2.84 0.52
N THR A 3 17.65 -1.94 -0.46
CA THR A 3 17.35 -0.54 -0.18
C THR A 3 15.86 -0.38 0.11
N ALA A 4 15.47 0.76 0.66
CA ALA A 4 14.05 1.06 0.84
C ALA A 4 13.32 1.01 -0.49
N THR A 5 13.94 1.56 -1.55
CA THR A 5 13.35 1.54 -2.89
C THR A 5 13.08 0.11 -3.35
N GLN A 6 14.07 -0.77 -3.23
CA GLN A 6 13.90 -2.17 -3.66
C GLN A 6 12.84 -2.91 -2.85
N PHE A 7 12.93 -2.79 -1.53
CA PHE A 7 12.05 -3.53 -0.63
C PHE A 7 10.58 -3.11 -0.78
N LEU A 8 10.33 -1.82 -0.77
CA LEU A 8 8.96 -1.32 -0.81
C LEU A 8 8.35 -1.37 -2.20
N THR A 9 9.18 -1.24 -3.25
CA THR A 9 8.72 -1.45 -4.62
C THR A 9 8.29 -2.91 -4.83
N ASP A 10 9.06 -3.85 -4.27
CA ASP A 10 8.68 -5.27 -4.34
C ASP A 10 7.35 -5.51 -3.61
N ASP A 11 7.13 -4.84 -2.47
CA ASP A 11 5.87 -4.97 -1.76
C ASP A 11 4.69 -4.39 -2.56
N HIS A 12 4.92 -3.30 -3.31
CA HIS A 12 3.90 -2.80 -4.24
C HIS A 12 3.49 -3.86 -5.25
N ARG A 13 4.46 -4.59 -5.79
CA ARG A 13 4.19 -5.65 -6.76
C ARG A 13 3.46 -6.83 -6.14
N ASP A 14 3.78 -7.16 -4.88
CA ASP A 14 3.07 -8.21 -4.16
C ASP A 14 1.60 -7.83 -3.96
N CYS A 15 1.32 -6.58 -3.61
CA CYS A 15 -0.04 -6.09 -3.48
C CYS A 15 -0.78 -6.14 -4.83
N ASP A 16 -0.12 -5.75 -5.92
CA ASP A 16 -0.69 -5.81 -7.25
C ASP A 16 -1.08 -7.24 -7.63
N ALA A 17 -0.22 -8.20 -7.30
CA ALA A 17 -0.48 -9.62 -7.57
C ALA A 17 -1.69 -10.12 -6.80
N LEU A 18 -1.84 -9.69 -5.54
CA LEU A 18 -3.00 -10.05 -4.72
C LEU A 18 -4.29 -9.46 -5.30
N TRP A 19 -4.24 -8.24 -5.82
CA TRP A 19 -5.42 -7.67 -6.46
C TRP A 19 -5.79 -8.44 -7.73
N ALA A 20 -4.81 -8.85 -8.53
CA ALA A 20 -5.06 -9.66 -9.72
C ALA A 20 -5.76 -10.97 -9.38
N GLU A 21 -5.43 -11.58 -8.22
CA GLU A 21 -6.13 -12.77 -7.75
C GLU A 21 -7.59 -12.47 -7.40
N VAL A 22 -7.86 -11.32 -6.79
CA VAL A 22 -9.23 -10.90 -6.47
C VAL A 22 -10.03 -10.73 -7.76
N GLU A 23 -9.45 -10.09 -8.77
CA GLU A 23 -10.13 -9.90 -10.06
C GLU A 23 -10.52 -11.23 -10.70
N ARG A 24 -9.60 -12.20 -10.67
CA ARG A 24 -9.89 -13.52 -11.20
C ARG A 24 -11.00 -14.22 -10.42
N ALA A 25 -10.94 -14.14 -9.09
CA ALA A 25 -11.93 -14.76 -8.23
C ALA A 25 -13.31 -14.11 -8.38
N ALA A 26 -13.35 -12.81 -8.65
CA ALA A 26 -14.62 -12.09 -8.81
C ALA A 26 -15.41 -12.57 -10.04
N ASP A 27 -14.74 -13.19 -11.00
CA ASP A 27 -15.38 -13.65 -12.23
C ASP A 27 -16.32 -14.82 -11.94
N ASP A 28 -15.84 -15.90 -11.29
CA ASP A 28 -16.67 -17.08 -11.11
C ASP A 28 -16.42 -17.86 -9.80
N ALA A 29 -15.53 -17.40 -8.93
CA ALA A 29 -15.23 -18.13 -7.71
C ALA A 29 -16.38 -18.05 -6.70
N PRO A 30 -16.49 -19.03 -5.80
CA PRO A 30 -17.44 -18.95 -4.69
C PRO A 30 -17.19 -17.74 -3.81
N ALA A 31 -18.25 -17.24 -3.18
CA ALA A 31 -18.18 -16.04 -2.36
C ALA A 31 -17.11 -16.12 -1.26
N ALA A 32 -16.98 -17.29 -0.63
CA ALA A 32 -15.99 -17.47 0.44
C ALA A 32 -14.55 -17.33 -0.08
N GLU A 33 -14.27 -17.84 -1.27
CA GLU A 33 -12.95 -17.73 -1.88
C GLU A 33 -12.65 -16.28 -2.27
N LEU A 34 -13.63 -15.60 -2.86
CA LEU A 34 -13.48 -14.18 -3.21
C LEU A 34 -13.22 -13.34 -1.95
N ARG A 35 -13.98 -13.60 -0.88
CA ARG A 35 -13.79 -12.89 0.38
C ARG A 35 -12.38 -13.11 0.94
N ALA A 36 -11.92 -14.37 0.95
CA ALA A 36 -10.58 -14.67 1.46
C ALA A 36 -9.50 -13.94 0.66
N GLY A 37 -9.64 -13.91 -0.67
CA GLY A 37 -8.71 -13.18 -1.54
C GLY A 37 -8.71 -11.69 -1.27
N PHE A 38 -9.89 -11.11 -1.13
CA PHE A 38 -9.99 -9.68 -0.82
C PHE A 38 -9.39 -9.36 0.55
N GLU A 39 -9.62 -10.21 1.54
CA GLU A 39 -9.04 -10.00 2.88
C GLU A 39 -7.52 -10.03 2.85
N ARG A 40 -6.93 -10.95 2.07
CA ARG A 40 -5.46 -10.98 1.90
C ARG A 40 -4.95 -9.70 1.26
N PHE A 41 -5.62 -9.23 0.21
CA PHE A 41 -5.25 -7.99 -0.47
C PHE A 41 -5.36 -6.79 0.48
N SER A 42 -6.49 -6.66 1.14
CA SER A 42 -6.75 -5.54 2.04
C SER A 42 -5.75 -5.51 3.20
N ALA A 43 -5.42 -6.68 3.76
CA ALA A 43 -4.44 -6.77 4.84
C ALA A 43 -3.04 -6.38 4.36
N ALA A 44 -2.67 -6.78 3.14
CA ALA A 44 -1.36 -6.42 2.58
C ALA A 44 -1.26 -4.91 2.35
N MET A 45 -2.31 -4.29 1.83
CA MET A 45 -2.34 -2.84 1.64
C MET A 45 -2.25 -2.11 2.99
N ALA A 46 -3.00 -2.55 3.99
CA ALA A 46 -2.97 -1.95 5.32
C ALA A 46 -1.58 -2.07 5.94
N ARG A 47 -0.94 -3.23 5.82
CA ARG A 47 0.41 -3.45 6.35
C ARG A 47 1.41 -2.48 5.73
N HIS A 48 1.33 -2.30 4.41
CA HIS A 48 2.22 -1.38 3.69
C HIS A 48 2.00 0.05 4.17
N PHE A 49 0.75 0.50 4.20
CA PHE A 49 0.43 1.86 4.65
C PHE A 49 0.84 2.09 6.10
N ASP A 50 0.56 1.13 6.97
CA ASP A 50 0.87 1.24 8.40
C ASP A 50 2.38 1.36 8.62
N PHE A 51 3.17 0.57 7.90
CA PHE A 51 4.62 0.65 8.00
C PHE A 51 5.13 2.03 7.57
N GLU A 52 4.64 2.53 6.46
CA GLU A 52 5.06 3.85 5.98
C GLU A 52 4.68 4.94 6.97
N GLU A 53 3.44 4.91 7.45
CA GLU A 53 2.93 5.97 8.32
C GLU A 53 3.57 5.96 9.71
N ALA A 54 3.85 4.78 10.24
CA ALA A 54 4.35 4.64 11.61
C ALA A 54 5.88 4.54 11.70
N VAL A 55 6.55 4.12 10.62
CA VAL A 55 7.98 3.84 10.66
C VAL A 55 8.76 4.67 9.64
N LEU A 56 8.44 4.53 8.35
CA LEU A 56 9.24 5.14 7.29
C LEU A 56 9.10 6.66 7.27
N PHE A 57 7.87 7.16 7.23
CA PHE A 57 7.63 8.60 7.13
C PHE A 57 8.17 9.36 8.34
N PRO A 58 7.94 8.89 9.59
CA PRO A 58 8.55 9.56 10.74
C PRO A 58 10.08 9.59 10.69
N ALA A 59 10.71 8.50 10.24
CA ALA A 59 12.17 8.46 10.13
C ALA A 59 12.67 9.47 9.08
N PHE A 60 12.00 9.55 7.95
CA PHE A 60 12.36 10.51 6.90
C PHE A 60 12.16 11.95 7.40
N GLU A 61 11.04 12.22 8.06
CA GLU A 61 10.74 13.54 8.62
C GLU A 61 11.79 13.95 9.63
N ALA A 62 12.21 13.03 10.49
CA ALA A 62 13.26 13.31 11.49
C ALA A 62 14.60 13.58 10.83
N ALA A 63 14.93 12.84 9.77
CA ALA A 63 16.20 13.00 9.07
C ALA A 63 16.30 14.28 8.25
N THR A 64 15.16 14.77 7.74
CA THR A 64 15.15 15.91 6.82
C THR A 64 14.57 17.19 7.44
N GLY A 65 13.82 17.08 8.53
CA GLY A 65 13.09 18.21 9.11
C GLY A 65 11.82 18.56 8.37
N MET A 66 11.44 17.79 7.33
CA MET A 66 10.25 18.07 6.52
C MET A 66 9.04 17.38 7.12
N THR A 67 8.37 18.05 8.05
CA THR A 67 7.21 17.48 8.76
C THR A 67 5.87 17.96 8.21
N GLN A 68 5.84 19.09 7.49
CA GLN A 68 4.62 19.63 6.92
C GLN A 68 4.91 20.14 5.50
N GLY A 69 3.97 19.89 4.61
CA GLY A 69 4.08 20.34 3.23
C GLY A 69 5.11 19.60 2.39
N GLY A 70 5.79 18.60 2.95
CA GLY A 70 6.78 17.81 2.24
C GLY A 70 6.17 16.57 1.57
N PRO A 71 7.02 15.69 0.99
CA PRO A 71 6.51 14.51 0.28
C PRO A 71 5.74 13.55 1.17
N THR A 72 6.10 13.40 2.44
CA THR A 72 5.38 12.51 3.34
C THR A 72 3.98 13.04 3.66
N PHE A 73 3.82 14.36 3.71
CA PHE A 73 2.50 14.95 3.91
C PHE A 73 1.55 14.55 2.78
N VAL A 74 2.03 14.65 1.54
CA VAL A 74 1.24 14.27 0.36
C VAL A 74 0.91 12.77 0.39
N MET A 75 1.90 11.93 0.72
CA MET A 75 1.69 10.48 0.77
C MET A 75 0.68 10.10 1.84
N ARG A 76 0.74 10.73 3.01
CA ARG A 76 -0.24 10.47 4.08
C ARG A 76 -1.66 10.84 3.64
N SER A 77 -1.81 11.95 2.92
CA SER A 77 -3.10 12.38 2.40
C SER A 77 -3.63 11.39 1.36
N GLU A 78 -2.76 10.89 0.49
CA GLU A 78 -3.14 9.91 -0.52
C GLU A 78 -3.50 8.57 0.11
N HIS A 79 -2.81 8.17 1.19
CA HIS A 79 -3.17 6.98 1.96
C HIS A 79 -4.60 7.07 2.48
N GLN A 80 -4.97 8.23 3.03
CA GLN A 80 -6.33 8.41 3.54
C GLN A 80 -7.36 8.26 2.44
N GLN A 81 -7.08 8.80 1.26
CA GLN A 81 -7.95 8.67 0.10
C GLN A 81 -8.09 7.21 -0.33
N MET A 82 -6.98 6.48 -0.41
CA MET A 82 -7.00 5.07 -0.79
C MET A 82 -7.70 4.20 0.27
N ARG A 83 -7.51 4.52 1.55
CA ARG A 83 -8.20 3.79 2.63
C ARG A 83 -9.72 3.95 2.53
N ARG A 84 -10.20 5.13 2.15
CA ARG A 84 -11.64 5.33 1.95
C ARG A 84 -12.18 4.47 0.82
N VAL A 85 -11.42 4.32 -0.27
CA VAL A 85 -11.83 3.43 -1.37
C VAL A 85 -11.84 1.98 -0.89
N LEU A 86 -10.80 1.57 -0.14
CA LEU A 86 -10.75 0.21 0.42
C LEU A 86 -11.93 -0.08 1.33
N ASP A 87 -12.36 0.89 2.14
CA ASP A 87 -13.55 0.74 2.99
C ASP A 87 -14.80 0.51 2.15
N GLY A 88 -14.93 1.23 1.03
CA GLY A 88 -16.05 1.02 0.10
C GLY A 88 -16.00 -0.36 -0.54
N MET A 89 -14.81 -0.86 -0.84
CA MET A 89 -14.64 -2.21 -1.38
C MET A 89 -15.05 -3.27 -0.34
N ALA A 90 -14.68 -3.06 0.92
CA ALA A 90 -15.08 -3.97 2.00
C ALA A 90 -16.60 -4.00 2.16
N ALA A 91 -17.25 -2.85 2.03
CA ALA A 91 -18.72 -2.77 2.07
C ALA A 91 -19.35 -3.52 0.90
N ALA A 92 -18.79 -3.39 -0.30
CA ALA A 92 -19.26 -4.13 -1.47
C ALA A 92 -19.11 -5.63 -1.27
N MET A 93 -17.98 -6.06 -0.69
CA MET A 93 -17.77 -7.47 -0.37
C MET A 93 -18.83 -7.99 0.61
N ALA A 94 -19.09 -7.22 1.67
CA ALA A 94 -20.06 -7.61 2.69
C ALA A 94 -21.48 -7.72 2.09
N ALA A 95 -21.79 -6.87 1.12
CA ALA A 95 -23.09 -6.86 0.44
C ALA A 95 -23.20 -7.88 -0.68
N GLY A 96 -22.12 -8.57 -1.04
CA GLY A 96 -22.09 -9.52 -2.15
C GLY A 96 -22.16 -8.86 -3.51
N GLU A 97 -21.77 -7.60 -3.63
CA GLU A 97 -21.86 -6.82 -4.86
C GLU A 97 -20.53 -6.86 -5.61
N ARG A 98 -20.33 -7.90 -6.41
CA ARG A 98 -19.06 -8.14 -7.10
C ARG A 98 -18.71 -7.02 -8.08
N GLN A 99 -19.69 -6.52 -8.82
CA GLN A 99 -19.42 -5.46 -9.79
C GLN A 99 -19.01 -4.17 -9.09
N ALA A 100 -19.67 -3.82 -7.98
CA ALA A 100 -19.30 -2.64 -7.20
C ALA A 100 -17.89 -2.78 -6.66
N LEU A 101 -17.49 -3.98 -6.22
CA LEU A 101 -16.12 -4.26 -5.78
C LEU A 101 -15.12 -4.00 -6.91
N LEU A 102 -15.40 -4.50 -8.11
CA LEU A 102 -14.51 -4.33 -9.25
C LEU A 102 -14.43 -2.87 -9.70
N ASP A 103 -15.56 -2.17 -9.70
CA ASP A 103 -15.58 -0.75 -10.09
C ASP A 103 -14.76 0.09 -9.11
N ALA A 104 -14.92 -0.14 -7.81
CA ALA A 104 -14.12 0.55 -6.80
C ALA A 104 -12.65 0.17 -6.91
N GLY A 105 -12.37 -1.08 -7.26
CA GLY A 105 -11.01 -1.55 -7.49
C GLY A 105 -10.32 -0.84 -8.64
N ASP A 106 -11.05 -0.54 -9.72
CA ASP A 106 -10.50 0.23 -10.84
C ASP A 106 -10.08 1.64 -10.37
N THR A 107 -10.90 2.27 -9.54
CA THR A 107 -10.58 3.57 -8.96
C THR A 107 -9.34 3.46 -8.06
N LEU A 108 -9.32 2.44 -7.20
CA LEU A 108 -8.17 2.22 -6.31
C LEU A 108 -6.90 2.02 -7.11
N LEU A 109 -6.94 1.20 -8.16
CA LEU A 109 -5.77 0.91 -8.97
C LEU A 109 -5.18 2.17 -9.59
N MET A 110 -6.02 3.07 -10.08
CA MET A 110 -5.57 4.35 -10.63
C MET A 110 -4.86 5.18 -9.57
N LEU A 111 -5.46 5.29 -8.37
CA LEU A 111 -4.86 6.04 -7.27
C LEU A 111 -3.54 5.43 -6.82
N VAL A 112 -3.52 4.10 -6.71
CA VAL A 112 -2.31 3.36 -6.29
C VAL A 112 -1.18 3.56 -7.30
N GLN A 113 -1.46 3.47 -8.59
CA GLN A 113 -0.42 3.62 -9.62
C GLN A 113 0.20 5.01 -9.57
N GLN A 114 -0.61 6.06 -9.45
CA GLN A 114 -0.10 7.42 -9.36
C GLN A 114 0.71 7.64 -8.08
N HIS A 115 0.22 7.09 -6.97
CA HIS A 115 0.89 7.15 -5.68
C HIS A 115 2.23 6.41 -5.71
N ASN A 116 2.23 5.19 -6.23
CA ASN A 116 3.44 4.34 -6.25
C ASN A 116 4.54 4.96 -7.10
N VAL A 117 4.19 5.62 -8.22
CA VAL A 117 5.19 6.31 -9.06
C VAL A 117 5.92 7.38 -8.25
N LYS A 118 5.21 8.15 -7.44
CA LYS A 118 5.83 9.18 -6.60
C LYS A 118 6.73 8.57 -5.54
N GLU A 119 6.30 7.47 -4.94
CA GLU A 119 7.13 6.79 -3.94
C GLU A 119 8.36 6.18 -4.57
N GLU A 120 8.20 5.43 -5.65
CA GLU A 120 9.30 4.67 -6.24
C GLU A 120 10.34 5.55 -6.90
N HIS A 121 9.92 6.66 -7.48
CA HIS A 121 10.84 7.53 -8.22
C HIS A 121 11.32 8.75 -7.46
N MET A 122 10.66 9.12 -6.36
CA MET A 122 11.00 10.32 -5.60
C MET A 122 11.22 10.05 -4.12
N LEU A 123 10.22 9.51 -3.42
CA LEU A 123 10.29 9.39 -1.95
C LEU A 123 11.26 8.29 -1.51
N TYR A 124 11.13 7.09 -2.06
CA TYR A 124 12.00 5.98 -1.65
C TYR A 124 13.47 6.26 -1.94
N PRO A 125 13.84 6.79 -3.12
CA PRO A 125 15.24 7.20 -3.34
C PRO A 125 15.71 8.26 -2.36
N ALA A 126 14.86 9.20 -1.98
CA ALA A 126 15.20 10.20 -0.97
C ALA A 126 15.38 9.54 0.40
N CYS A 127 14.54 8.55 0.73
CA CYS A 127 14.73 7.78 1.96
C CYS A 127 16.06 7.05 1.95
N ASP A 128 16.44 6.43 0.83
CA ASP A 128 17.72 5.76 0.72
C ASP A 128 18.88 6.74 0.95
N ALA A 129 18.77 7.94 0.39
CA ALA A 129 19.82 8.94 0.54
C ALA A 129 19.92 9.49 1.97
N HIS A 130 18.79 9.74 2.62
CA HIS A 130 18.76 10.37 3.94
C HIS A 130 18.85 9.41 5.11
N LEU A 131 18.36 8.17 4.96
CA LEU A 131 18.40 7.20 6.05
C LEU A 131 19.66 6.34 6.03
N GLY A 132 20.21 6.09 4.85
CA GLY A 132 21.45 5.35 4.71
C GLY A 132 21.42 4.01 5.45
N GLN A 133 22.36 3.81 6.34
CA GLN A 133 22.48 2.56 7.10
C GLN A 133 21.34 2.36 8.10
N GLY A 134 20.62 3.41 8.46
CA GLY A 134 19.47 3.32 9.36
C GLY A 134 18.31 2.52 8.78
N TRP A 135 18.25 2.40 7.45
CA TRP A 135 17.18 1.66 6.80
C TRP A 135 17.11 0.19 7.24
N GLY A 136 18.28 -0.46 7.45
CA GLY A 136 18.28 -1.88 7.83
C GLY A 136 17.47 -2.17 9.08
N ALA A 137 17.59 -1.31 10.10
CA ALA A 137 16.82 -1.46 11.33
C ALA A 137 15.33 -1.23 11.10
N LEU A 138 14.99 -0.27 10.23
CA LEU A 138 13.60 0.01 9.90
C LEU A 138 12.98 -1.14 9.11
N GLN A 139 13.72 -1.71 8.17
CA GLN A 139 13.26 -2.85 7.39
C GLN A 139 12.85 -4.01 8.28
N GLY A 140 13.60 -4.25 9.36
CA GLY A 140 13.30 -5.29 10.31
C GLY A 140 11.98 -5.11 11.05
N ARG A 141 11.42 -3.92 11.02
CA ARG A 141 10.13 -3.61 11.65
C ARG A 141 8.94 -3.83 10.72
N PHE A 142 9.18 -4.17 9.44
CA PHE A 142 8.10 -4.47 8.53
C PHE A 142 7.47 -5.80 8.95
N PRO A 143 6.14 -5.85 9.21
CA PRO A 143 5.52 -7.06 9.74
C PRO A 143 5.61 -8.22 8.77
N ALA A 144 5.81 -9.42 9.32
CA ALA A 144 5.78 -10.63 8.52
C ALA A 144 4.36 -10.83 7.97
N THR A 145 4.31 -11.51 6.83
CA THR A 145 3.02 -11.75 6.17
C THR A 145 2.25 -12.79 6.90
N ARG A 146 2.11 -13.11 7.55
CA ARG A 146 1.34 -14.03 8.14
C ARG A 146 1.52 -14.79 8.41
#